data_24377a92e64371c869f6560a9eb66519
#
_entry.id   24377a92e64371c869f6560a9eb66519
#
_cell.length_a   1.000
_cell.length_b   1.000
_cell.length_c   1.000
_cell.angle_alpha   90.00
_cell.angle_beta   90.00
_cell.angle_gamma   90.00
#
_symmetry.space_group_name_H-M   'P 1'
#
loop_
_entity.id
_entity.type
_entity.pdbx_description
1 polymer ?
#
loop_
_entity_poly.entity_id
_entity_poly.type
_entity_poly.pdbx_seq_one_letter_code
_entity_poly.pdbx_strand_id
1 'polypeptide(L)'
;GCGKTTFTEAALLATGVISRLGRVEDGNTVSDYDKMEIEKGYSINTTIVPVEYNKVKINFVDAPGFFDFVGEVQSALRAVEAAAILVDASSGIQVGTEKAWNACKKAEMPRFFIITKTDKENVDIDKTIGELQAKFGTSVATLDDRDALSEAIAEVDEELMDIYFDAGEFTEEQFNRGLVKGISTGDIAPVFCCSSVKGEGIKEILDELVKYVPLAIDHEPYKAINGKDEPVEIKCDPNGKPVAFIFKTIADPFLCKISLAKVISGKLTAGMEIYNSRAEKPEKLGSMFYLRG
;
A
#
# COMPACT_ATOMS: atom_id res chain seq x y z
N GLY A 1 11.25 -4.17 -14.19
CA GLY A 1 9.87 -4.18 -13.89
C GLY A 1 9.32 -5.42 -13.20
N CYS A 2 9.08 -5.32 -11.88
CA CYS A 2 8.43 -6.39 -11.11
C CYS A 2 6.89 -6.43 -11.26
N GLY A 3 6.30 -5.65 -12.20
CA GLY A 3 4.88 -5.73 -12.54
C GLY A 3 3.92 -4.93 -11.65
N LYS A 4 4.36 -3.84 -11.00
CA LYS A 4 3.49 -2.97 -10.17
C LYS A 4 2.30 -2.42 -10.97
N THR A 5 2.57 -1.69 -12.03
CA THR A 5 1.55 -1.14 -12.93
C THR A 5 0.63 -2.22 -13.50
N THR A 6 1.20 -3.38 -13.89
CA THR A 6 0.39 -4.51 -14.40
C THR A 6 -0.52 -5.12 -13.31
N PHE A 7 -0.06 -5.16 -12.06
CA PHE A 7 -0.89 -5.59 -10.92
C PHE A 7 -2.04 -4.60 -10.69
N THR A 8 -1.76 -3.30 -10.71
CA THR A 8 -2.77 -2.25 -10.56
C THR A 8 -3.83 -2.34 -11.67
N GLU A 9 -3.42 -2.54 -12.92
CA GLU A 9 -4.33 -2.78 -14.06
C GLU A 9 -5.18 -4.04 -13.86
N ALA A 10 -4.57 -5.14 -13.37
CA ALA A 10 -5.30 -6.37 -13.08
C ALA A 10 -6.33 -6.20 -11.95
N ALA A 11 -6.03 -5.40 -10.93
CA ALA A 11 -6.97 -5.04 -9.88
C ALA A 11 -8.14 -4.20 -10.41
N LEU A 12 -7.88 -3.23 -11.30
CA LEU A 12 -8.92 -2.46 -12.00
C LEU A 12 -9.83 -3.36 -12.84
N LEU A 13 -9.26 -4.33 -13.55
CA LEU A 13 -10.03 -5.28 -14.35
C LEU A 13 -10.87 -6.21 -13.47
N ALA A 14 -10.27 -6.77 -12.41
CA ALA A 14 -10.94 -7.69 -11.49
C ALA A 14 -12.12 -7.04 -10.75
N THR A 15 -12.06 -5.73 -10.52
CA THR A 15 -13.14 -4.94 -9.90
C THR A 15 -14.14 -4.33 -10.91
N GLY A 16 -13.94 -4.57 -12.20
CA GLY A 16 -14.83 -4.09 -13.27
C GLY A 16 -14.72 -2.59 -13.54
N VAL A 17 -13.68 -1.91 -13.05
CA VAL A 17 -13.42 -0.48 -13.29
C VAL A 17 -13.00 -0.25 -14.74
N ILE A 18 -12.25 -1.19 -15.29
CA ILE A 18 -11.91 -1.25 -16.72
C ILE A 18 -12.44 -2.56 -17.31
N SER A 19 -12.70 -2.57 -18.62
CA SER A 19 -13.21 -3.72 -19.36
C SER A 19 -12.12 -4.52 -20.08
N ARG A 20 -10.90 -4.00 -20.13
CA ARG A 20 -9.75 -4.60 -20.81
C ARG A 20 -8.47 -4.27 -20.04
N LEU A 21 -7.62 -5.27 -19.88
CA LEU A 21 -6.30 -5.10 -19.26
C LEU A 21 -5.41 -4.19 -20.12
N GLY A 22 -4.94 -3.09 -19.55
CA GLY A 22 -3.91 -2.25 -20.15
C GLY A 22 -2.54 -2.92 -20.08
N ARG A 23 -1.65 -2.56 -21.01
CA ARG A 23 -0.28 -3.08 -21.10
C ARG A 23 0.70 -1.91 -21.17
N VAL A 24 1.76 -1.98 -20.42
CA VAL A 24 2.81 -0.95 -20.40
C VAL A 24 3.46 -0.82 -21.77
N GLU A 25 3.69 -1.95 -22.44
CA GLU A 25 4.29 -2.01 -23.77
C GLU A 25 3.43 -1.36 -24.86
N ASP A 26 2.11 -1.37 -24.67
CA ASP A 26 1.14 -0.76 -25.58
C ASP A 26 0.85 0.72 -25.22
N GLY A 27 1.39 1.21 -24.09
CA GLY A 27 1.18 2.58 -23.61
C GLY A 27 -0.28 2.92 -23.31
N ASN A 28 -1.08 1.93 -22.87
CA ASN A 28 -2.52 2.08 -22.67
C ASN A 28 -2.98 1.71 -21.26
N THR A 29 -2.08 1.76 -20.29
CA THR A 29 -2.41 1.59 -18.87
C THR A 29 -3.06 2.85 -18.31
N VAL A 30 -3.86 2.69 -17.25
CA VAL A 30 -4.52 3.81 -16.56
C VAL A 30 -3.50 4.64 -15.79
N SER A 31 -2.50 4.00 -15.16
CA SER A 31 -1.55 4.68 -14.28
C SER A 31 -0.42 5.41 -15.02
N ASP A 32 0.12 4.81 -16.10
CA ASP A 32 1.19 5.42 -16.89
C ASP A 32 0.59 6.23 -18.06
N TYR A 33 -0.02 7.37 -17.76
CA TYR A 33 -0.70 8.22 -18.75
C TYR A 33 0.19 9.35 -19.30
N ASP A 34 1.30 9.67 -18.63
CA ASP A 34 2.24 10.69 -19.09
C ASP A 34 2.96 10.23 -20.37
N LYS A 35 3.11 11.14 -21.34
CA LYS A 35 3.77 10.85 -22.62
C LYS A 35 5.18 10.29 -22.44
N MET A 36 5.90 10.79 -21.43
CA MET A 36 7.26 10.36 -21.14
C MET A 36 7.27 8.93 -20.57
N GLU A 37 6.30 8.57 -19.71
CA GLU A 37 6.15 7.22 -19.17
C GLU A 37 5.83 6.23 -20.30
N ILE A 38 4.91 6.60 -21.18
CA ILE A 38 4.55 5.82 -22.36
C ILE A 38 5.76 5.60 -23.30
N GLU A 39 6.49 6.67 -23.59
CA GLU A 39 7.68 6.62 -24.46
C GLU A 39 8.80 5.77 -23.83
N LYS A 40 9.00 5.88 -22.53
CA LYS A 40 10.05 5.17 -21.79
C LYS A 40 9.68 3.74 -21.42
N GLY A 41 8.37 3.42 -21.35
CA GLY A 41 7.87 2.11 -20.93
C GLY A 41 8.07 1.81 -19.44
N TYR A 42 8.10 2.85 -18.59
CA TYR A 42 8.13 2.71 -17.14
C TYR A 42 7.58 3.95 -16.43
N SER A 43 7.05 3.77 -15.22
CA SER A 43 6.49 4.83 -14.39
C SER A 43 7.57 5.79 -13.89
N ILE A 44 7.30 7.07 -13.98
CA ILE A 44 8.14 8.19 -13.48
C ILE A 44 7.46 8.87 -12.29
N ASN A 45 6.13 9.00 -12.36
CA ASN A 45 5.30 9.65 -11.36
C ASN A 45 4.56 8.63 -10.49
N THR A 46 4.22 9.05 -9.28
CA THR A 46 3.26 8.33 -8.45
C THR A 46 1.85 8.62 -8.94
N THR A 47 1.06 7.59 -9.14
CA THR A 47 -0.32 7.66 -9.62
C THR A 47 -1.28 7.05 -8.62
N ILE A 48 -2.47 7.64 -8.47
CA ILE A 48 -3.53 7.14 -7.58
C ILE A 48 -4.56 6.40 -8.42
N VAL A 49 -4.83 5.15 -8.06
CA VAL A 49 -5.79 4.29 -8.75
C VAL A 49 -6.81 3.75 -7.76
N PRO A 50 -7.99 4.38 -7.63
CA PRO A 50 -9.04 3.92 -6.74
C PRO A 50 -9.80 2.74 -7.33
N VAL A 51 -10.08 1.76 -6.49
CA VAL A 51 -11.00 0.65 -6.77
C VAL A 51 -12.00 0.50 -5.61
N GLU A 52 -13.19 0.01 -5.91
CA GLU A 52 -14.17 -0.40 -4.92
C GLU A 52 -14.33 -1.91 -4.96
N TYR A 53 -14.09 -2.57 -3.83
CA TYR A 53 -14.17 -4.01 -3.70
C TYR A 53 -14.77 -4.40 -2.35
N ASN A 54 -15.78 -5.27 -2.35
CA ASN A 54 -16.48 -5.71 -1.14
C ASN A 54 -16.92 -4.56 -0.21
N LYS A 55 -17.40 -3.45 -0.79
CA LYS A 55 -17.82 -2.20 -0.08
C LYS A 55 -16.66 -1.45 0.58
N VAL A 56 -15.42 -1.81 0.31
CA VAL A 56 -14.22 -1.10 0.74
C VAL A 56 -13.64 -0.35 -0.45
N LYS A 57 -13.29 0.91 -0.25
CA LYS A 57 -12.53 1.69 -1.22
C LYS A 57 -11.04 1.49 -0.96
N ILE A 58 -10.34 0.91 -1.91
CA ILE A 58 -8.89 0.75 -1.90
C ILE A 58 -8.28 1.78 -2.85
N ASN A 59 -7.38 2.61 -2.37
CA ASN A 59 -6.63 3.54 -3.20
C ASN A 59 -5.23 2.97 -3.43
N PHE A 60 -5.00 2.33 -4.56
CA PHE A 60 -3.66 1.95 -4.94
C PHE A 60 -2.86 3.20 -5.29
N VAL A 61 -1.69 3.32 -4.72
CA VAL A 61 -0.72 4.37 -5.01
C VAL A 61 0.44 3.70 -5.74
N ASP A 62 0.37 3.68 -7.07
CA ASP A 62 1.41 3.09 -7.91
C ASP A 62 2.62 4.02 -7.95
N ALA A 63 3.74 3.57 -7.40
CA ALA A 63 4.96 4.34 -7.27
C ALA A 63 6.05 3.82 -8.22
N PRO A 64 6.89 4.70 -8.79
CA PRO A 64 7.98 4.31 -9.68
C PRO A 64 8.93 3.31 -9.03
N GLY A 65 9.48 2.40 -9.85
CA GLY A 65 10.42 1.38 -9.38
C GLY A 65 11.88 1.72 -9.54
N PHE A 66 12.22 2.75 -10.30
CA PHE A 66 13.61 3.19 -10.49
C PHE A 66 14.09 4.06 -9.35
N PHE A 67 15.35 3.90 -8.97
CA PHE A 67 15.97 4.59 -7.83
C PHE A 67 16.05 6.09 -8.00
N ASP A 68 16.08 6.56 -9.24
CA ASP A 68 16.09 7.99 -9.56
C ASP A 68 14.83 8.71 -9.05
N PHE A 69 13.73 7.96 -8.86
CA PHE A 69 12.45 8.48 -8.41
C PHE A 69 12.13 8.13 -6.94
N VAL A 70 13.14 7.94 -6.10
CA VAL A 70 12.96 7.59 -4.67
C VAL A 70 12.10 8.62 -3.92
N GLY A 71 12.11 9.88 -4.32
CA GLY A 71 11.24 10.92 -3.76
C GLY A 71 9.75 10.63 -3.93
N GLU A 72 9.36 10.06 -5.06
CA GLU A 72 7.98 9.61 -5.33
C GLU A 72 7.57 8.50 -4.36
N VAL A 73 8.45 7.51 -4.16
CA VAL A 73 8.21 6.41 -3.19
C VAL A 73 8.06 6.95 -1.78
N GLN A 74 8.91 7.88 -1.34
CA GLN A 74 8.82 8.48 -0.01
C GLN A 74 7.53 9.28 0.18
N SER A 75 7.11 10.01 -0.84
CA SER A 75 5.83 10.73 -0.84
C SER A 75 4.64 9.78 -0.76
N ALA A 76 4.67 8.69 -1.54
CA ALA A 76 3.62 7.66 -1.54
C ALA A 76 3.49 6.99 -0.17
N LEU A 77 4.61 6.56 0.45
CA LEU A 77 4.60 5.91 1.77
C LEU A 77 3.96 6.77 2.86
N ARG A 78 4.03 8.10 2.76
CA ARG A 78 3.38 9.00 3.73
C ARG A 78 1.86 9.10 3.53
N ALA A 79 1.35 8.61 2.42
CA ALA A 79 -0.06 8.75 2.05
C ALA A 79 -0.88 7.46 2.23
N VAL A 80 -0.23 6.33 2.53
CA VAL A 80 -0.86 5.01 2.56
C VAL A 80 -0.78 4.38 3.97
N GLU A 81 -1.64 3.40 4.24
CA GLU A 81 -1.68 2.64 5.48
C GLU A 81 -0.86 1.35 5.42
N ALA A 82 -0.57 0.85 4.23
CA ALA A 82 0.24 -0.35 4.03
C ALA A 82 0.99 -0.30 2.69
N ALA A 83 2.04 -1.08 2.57
CA ALA A 83 2.86 -1.17 1.36
C ALA A 83 2.92 -2.59 0.80
N ALA A 84 2.66 -2.73 -0.51
CA ALA A 84 2.90 -3.94 -1.25
C ALA A 84 4.29 -3.91 -1.89
N ILE A 85 5.13 -4.89 -1.59
CA ILE A 85 6.46 -5.06 -2.18
C ILE A 85 6.37 -6.17 -3.24
N LEU A 86 6.43 -5.80 -4.50
CA LEU A 86 6.30 -6.75 -5.60
C LEU A 86 7.64 -7.38 -5.95
N VAL A 87 7.63 -8.71 -6.11
CA VAL A 87 8.78 -9.52 -6.47
C VAL A 87 8.46 -10.31 -7.73
N ASP A 88 9.28 -10.19 -8.77
CA ASP A 88 9.15 -10.99 -9.99
C ASP A 88 9.64 -12.41 -9.70
N ALA A 89 8.77 -13.42 -9.83
CA ALA A 89 9.08 -14.83 -9.57
C ALA A 89 10.30 -15.34 -10.35
N SER A 90 10.56 -14.79 -11.53
CA SER A 90 11.71 -15.19 -12.36
C SER A 90 13.04 -14.52 -11.96
N SER A 91 12.98 -13.41 -11.23
CA SER A 91 14.17 -12.62 -10.87
C SER A 91 14.51 -12.68 -9.38
N GLY A 92 13.56 -13.12 -8.54
CA GLY A 92 13.72 -13.19 -7.09
C GLY A 92 13.96 -11.83 -6.44
N ILE A 93 14.65 -11.85 -5.30
CA ILE A 93 14.97 -10.65 -4.52
C ILE A 93 15.95 -9.77 -5.28
N GLN A 94 15.59 -8.51 -5.47
CA GLN A 94 16.43 -7.50 -6.11
C GLN A 94 16.81 -6.39 -5.10
N VAL A 95 17.81 -5.58 -5.42
CA VAL A 95 18.20 -4.42 -4.60
C VAL A 95 17.00 -3.50 -4.32
N GLY A 96 16.07 -3.38 -5.27
CA GLY A 96 14.82 -2.62 -5.10
C GLY A 96 13.91 -3.20 -4.01
N THR A 97 13.83 -4.53 -3.92
CA THR A 97 13.08 -5.25 -2.89
C THR A 97 13.62 -4.94 -1.50
N GLU A 98 14.94 -4.99 -1.32
CA GLU A 98 15.59 -4.69 -0.04
C GLU A 98 15.40 -3.22 0.37
N LYS A 99 15.53 -2.30 -0.59
CA LYS A 99 15.31 -0.87 -0.33
C LYS A 99 13.87 -0.57 0.04
N ALA A 100 12.89 -1.18 -0.63
CA ALA A 100 11.48 -1.04 -0.32
C ALA A 100 11.17 -1.57 1.08
N TRP A 101 11.65 -2.78 1.41
CA TRP A 101 11.52 -3.35 2.74
C TRP A 101 12.08 -2.44 3.83
N ASN A 102 13.31 -1.94 3.66
CA ASN A 102 13.95 -1.08 4.63
C ASN A 102 13.23 0.28 4.77
N ALA A 103 12.69 0.82 3.68
CA ALA A 103 11.89 2.05 3.71
C ALA A 103 10.60 1.87 4.52
N CYS A 104 9.87 0.75 4.29
CA CYS A 104 8.67 0.42 5.05
C CYS A 104 8.98 0.15 6.53
N LYS A 105 10.06 -0.60 6.82
CA LYS A 105 10.50 -0.86 8.20
C LYS A 105 10.83 0.44 8.94
N LYS A 106 11.55 1.36 8.28
CA LYS A 106 11.88 2.68 8.87
C LYS A 106 10.64 3.54 9.12
N ALA A 107 9.61 3.37 8.30
CA ALA A 107 8.34 4.08 8.42
C ALA A 107 7.36 3.37 9.39
N GLU A 108 7.77 2.25 10.01
CA GLU A 108 6.92 1.40 10.88
C GLU A 108 5.60 1.02 10.19
N MET A 109 5.67 0.78 8.89
CA MET A 109 4.49 0.60 8.04
C MET A 109 4.15 -0.89 7.87
N PRO A 110 2.88 -1.27 7.99
CA PRO A 110 2.37 -2.55 7.53
C PRO A 110 2.81 -2.84 6.10
N ARG A 111 3.31 -4.04 5.84
CA ARG A 111 3.83 -4.41 4.53
C ARG A 111 3.61 -5.87 4.23
N PHE A 112 3.52 -6.18 2.95
CA PHE A 112 3.36 -7.54 2.47
C PHE A 112 4.07 -7.71 1.13
N PHE A 113 4.35 -8.95 0.76
CA PHE A 113 4.94 -9.28 -0.54
C PHE A 113 3.89 -9.77 -1.51
N ILE A 114 4.05 -9.42 -2.79
CA ILE A 114 3.32 -10.03 -3.89
C ILE A 114 4.33 -10.59 -4.87
N ILE A 115 4.42 -11.90 -4.97
CA ILE A 115 5.19 -12.60 -5.99
C ILE A 115 4.37 -12.58 -7.28
N THR A 116 4.89 -11.89 -8.30
CA THR A 116 4.22 -11.68 -9.58
C THR A 116 4.79 -12.56 -10.68
N LYS A 117 4.09 -12.64 -11.81
CA LYS A 117 4.52 -13.39 -13.00
C LYS A 117 4.71 -14.88 -12.74
N THR A 118 3.84 -15.44 -11.92
CA THR A 118 3.83 -16.87 -11.57
C THR A 118 3.50 -17.77 -12.77
N ASP A 119 3.00 -17.18 -13.85
CA ASP A 119 2.69 -17.84 -15.13
C ASP A 119 3.89 -18.09 -16.03
N LYS A 120 5.06 -17.54 -15.68
CA LYS A 120 6.27 -17.75 -16.48
C LYS A 120 6.80 -19.18 -16.33
N GLU A 121 7.37 -19.70 -17.41
CA GLU A 121 8.05 -20.99 -17.41
C GLU A 121 9.28 -20.97 -16.47
N ASN A 122 9.53 -22.08 -15.81
CA ASN A 122 10.70 -22.30 -14.94
C ASN A 122 10.78 -21.36 -13.72
N VAL A 123 9.66 -20.84 -13.22
CA VAL A 123 9.63 -20.16 -11.93
C VAL A 123 9.44 -21.18 -10.80
N ASP A 124 10.14 -20.96 -9.70
CA ASP A 124 10.03 -21.74 -8.47
C ASP A 124 9.53 -20.78 -7.37
N ILE A 125 8.23 -20.87 -7.07
CA ILE A 125 7.58 -20.00 -6.10
C ILE A 125 8.05 -20.33 -4.69
N ASP A 126 8.13 -21.61 -4.35
CA ASP A 126 8.56 -22.07 -3.01
C ASP A 126 9.99 -21.64 -2.70
N LYS A 127 10.88 -21.73 -3.69
CA LYS A 127 12.23 -21.20 -3.58
C LYS A 127 12.21 -19.68 -3.33
N THR A 128 11.38 -18.93 -4.05
CA THR A 128 11.30 -17.47 -3.88
C THR A 128 10.77 -17.12 -2.48
N ILE A 129 9.78 -17.84 -1.97
CA ILE A 129 9.27 -17.68 -0.59
C ILE A 129 10.38 -17.98 0.42
N GLY A 130 11.10 -19.09 0.27
CA GLY A 130 12.23 -19.45 1.14
C GLY A 130 13.34 -18.39 1.13
N GLU A 131 13.66 -17.80 -0.01
CA GLU A 131 14.61 -16.68 -0.11
C GLU A 131 14.11 -15.43 0.63
N LEU A 132 12.80 -15.11 0.54
CA LEU A 132 12.19 -13.99 1.27
C LEU A 132 12.27 -14.23 2.78
N GLN A 133 11.93 -15.43 3.26
CA GLN A 133 12.02 -15.81 4.67
C GLN A 133 13.47 -15.74 5.17
N ALA A 134 14.42 -16.31 4.43
CA ALA A 134 15.84 -16.29 4.79
C ALA A 134 16.41 -14.87 4.88
N LYS A 135 15.90 -13.95 4.05
CA LYS A 135 16.42 -12.57 3.97
C LYS A 135 15.74 -11.62 4.95
N PHE A 136 14.44 -11.76 5.16
CA PHE A 136 13.63 -10.77 5.87
C PHE A 136 13.02 -11.27 7.18
N GLY A 137 13.16 -12.57 7.46
CA GLY A 137 12.71 -13.20 8.69
C GLY A 137 11.59 -14.21 8.50
N THR A 138 11.39 -15.07 9.48
CA THR A 138 10.38 -16.15 9.47
C THR A 138 8.95 -15.66 9.53
N SER A 139 8.73 -14.43 10.00
CA SER A 139 7.42 -13.76 9.97
C SER A 139 6.95 -13.35 8.55
N VAL A 140 7.79 -13.58 7.53
CA VAL A 140 7.43 -13.47 6.11
C VAL A 140 6.94 -14.84 5.65
N ALA A 141 5.63 -15.04 5.56
CA ALA A 141 5.03 -16.34 5.25
C ALA A 141 3.76 -16.23 4.41
N THR A 142 3.41 -17.28 3.69
CA THR A 142 2.09 -17.38 3.07
C THR A 142 1.01 -17.60 4.13
N LEU A 143 -0.23 -17.21 3.84
CA LEU A 143 -1.33 -17.39 4.80
C LEU A 143 -1.67 -18.86 5.08
N ASP A 144 -1.24 -19.78 4.22
CA ASP A 144 -1.41 -21.23 4.39
C ASP A 144 -0.34 -21.86 5.30
N ASP A 145 0.78 -21.17 5.53
CA ASP A 145 1.86 -21.64 6.42
C ASP A 145 1.50 -21.32 7.88
N ARG A 146 0.59 -22.13 8.43
CA ARG A 146 0.07 -21.90 9.78
C ARG A 146 1.13 -22.07 10.88
N ASP A 147 2.13 -22.90 10.65
CA ASP A 147 3.19 -23.14 11.64
C ASP A 147 4.08 -21.91 11.77
N ALA A 148 4.60 -21.39 10.65
CA ALA A 148 5.39 -20.16 10.64
C ALA A 148 4.60 -18.94 11.14
N LEU A 149 3.32 -18.84 10.77
CA LEU A 149 2.46 -17.76 11.25
C LEU A 149 2.15 -17.88 12.74
N SER A 150 1.95 -19.10 13.28
CA SER A 150 1.71 -19.27 14.72
C SER A 150 2.92 -18.86 15.55
N GLU A 151 4.12 -19.21 15.13
CA GLU A 151 5.36 -18.73 15.76
C GLU A 151 5.47 -17.22 15.71
N ALA A 152 5.22 -16.62 14.53
CA ALA A 152 5.26 -15.17 14.37
C ALA A 152 4.19 -14.45 15.20
N ILE A 153 2.97 -15.00 15.30
CA ILE A 153 1.88 -14.47 16.12
C ILE A 153 2.25 -14.48 17.60
N ALA A 154 2.91 -15.55 18.08
CA ALA A 154 3.35 -15.65 19.47
C ALA A 154 4.34 -14.53 19.84
N GLU A 155 5.11 -14.02 18.87
CA GLU A 155 6.07 -12.93 19.08
C GLU A 155 5.42 -11.52 19.07
N VAL A 156 4.13 -11.39 18.70
CA VAL A 156 3.47 -10.09 18.56
C VAL A 156 3.21 -9.41 19.90
N ASP A 157 2.83 -10.18 20.93
CA ASP A 157 2.68 -9.69 22.29
C ASP A 157 2.78 -10.80 23.37
N GLU A 158 2.97 -10.37 24.62
CA GLU A 158 3.15 -11.27 25.77
C GLU A 158 1.94 -12.19 25.99
N GLU A 159 0.69 -11.70 25.81
CA GLU A 159 -0.52 -12.51 25.98
C GLU A 159 -0.58 -13.67 24.98
N LEU A 160 -0.27 -13.39 23.69
CA LEU A 160 -0.25 -14.39 22.63
C LEU A 160 0.91 -15.38 22.85
N MET A 161 2.04 -14.91 23.33
CA MET A 161 3.19 -15.74 23.69
C MET A 161 2.82 -16.74 24.80
N ASP A 162 2.20 -16.27 25.89
CA ASP A 162 1.78 -17.14 26.99
C ASP A 162 0.77 -18.20 26.54
N ILE A 163 -0.21 -17.81 25.73
CA ILE A 163 -1.19 -18.74 25.18
C ILE A 163 -0.51 -19.83 24.34
N TYR A 164 0.45 -19.47 23.50
CA TYR A 164 1.15 -20.41 22.64
C TYR A 164 2.03 -21.38 23.43
N PHE A 165 2.73 -20.89 24.47
CA PHE A 165 3.54 -21.71 25.35
C PHE A 165 2.72 -22.69 26.21
N ASP A 166 1.53 -22.26 26.68
CA ASP A 166 0.68 -23.09 27.52
C ASP A 166 -0.11 -24.13 26.72
N ALA A 167 -0.66 -23.77 25.58
CA ALA A 167 -1.54 -24.62 24.78
C ALA A 167 -0.85 -25.32 23.60
N GLY A 168 0.29 -24.80 23.10
CA GLY A 168 0.98 -25.28 21.91
C GLY A 168 0.34 -24.90 20.59
N GLU A 169 -0.88 -24.35 20.62
CA GLU A 169 -1.62 -23.93 19.44
C GLU A 169 -2.61 -22.80 19.75
N PHE A 170 -3.00 -22.04 18.74
CA PHE A 170 -4.04 -21.02 18.85
C PHE A 170 -5.39 -21.56 18.40
N THR A 171 -6.48 -21.11 19.06
CA THR A 171 -7.81 -21.22 18.48
C THR A 171 -7.89 -20.34 17.23
N GLU A 172 -8.87 -20.60 16.34
CA GLU A 172 -9.08 -19.80 15.13
C GLU A 172 -9.28 -18.29 15.43
N GLU A 173 -9.95 -17.97 16.53
CA GLU A 173 -10.19 -16.60 16.96
C GLU A 173 -8.89 -15.92 17.39
N GLN A 174 -8.08 -16.61 18.22
CA GLN A 174 -6.78 -16.11 18.68
C GLN A 174 -5.81 -15.94 17.52
N PHE A 175 -5.75 -16.92 16.63
CA PHE A 175 -4.93 -16.87 15.42
C PHE A 175 -5.29 -15.67 14.55
N ASN A 176 -6.57 -15.49 14.21
CA ASN A 176 -7.01 -14.37 13.37
C ASN A 176 -6.75 -13.02 14.06
N ARG A 177 -6.99 -12.91 15.39
CA ARG A 177 -6.70 -11.70 16.16
C ARG A 177 -5.20 -11.37 16.14
N GLY A 178 -4.36 -12.37 16.38
CA GLY A 178 -2.91 -12.21 16.36
C GLY A 178 -2.37 -11.85 14.97
N LEU A 179 -2.90 -12.50 13.92
CA LEU A 179 -2.52 -12.22 12.54
C LEU A 179 -2.87 -10.78 12.13
N VAL A 180 -4.09 -10.32 12.40
CA VAL A 180 -4.52 -8.93 12.14
C VAL A 180 -3.60 -7.96 12.89
N LYS A 181 -3.31 -8.23 14.16
CA LYS A 181 -2.42 -7.39 14.97
C LYS A 181 -1.01 -7.36 14.40
N GLY A 182 -0.40 -8.52 14.13
CA GLY A 182 0.96 -8.61 13.59
C GLY A 182 1.10 -7.97 12.22
N ILE A 183 0.09 -8.08 11.34
CA ILE A 183 0.09 -7.38 10.05
C ILE A 183 -0.02 -5.87 10.26
N SER A 184 -0.91 -5.41 11.15
CA SER A 184 -1.14 -3.98 11.39
C SER A 184 0.06 -3.26 12.02
N THR A 185 0.84 -3.96 12.83
CA THR A 185 2.10 -3.44 13.41
C THR A 185 3.30 -3.59 12.46
N GLY A 186 3.16 -4.43 11.42
CA GLY A 186 4.24 -4.75 10.48
C GLY A 186 5.23 -5.80 11.01
N ASP A 187 4.89 -6.51 12.07
CA ASP A 187 5.68 -7.64 12.61
C ASP A 187 5.53 -8.87 11.73
N ILE A 188 4.35 -9.06 11.14
CA ILE A 188 4.06 -10.12 10.17
C ILE A 188 3.92 -9.51 8.78
N ALA A 189 4.59 -10.11 7.80
CA ALA A 189 4.53 -9.70 6.40
C ALA A 189 4.02 -10.85 5.51
N PRO A 190 2.72 -10.91 5.21
CA PRO A 190 2.15 -11.94 4.35
C PRO A 190 2.76 -11.96 2.95
N VAL A 191 2.85 -13.14 2.36
CA VAL A 191 3.29 -13.36 0.98
C VAL A 191 2.12 -13.85 0.14
N PHE A 192 1.82 -13.12 -0.92
CA PHE A 192 0.81 -13.47 -1.92
C PHE A 192 1.47 -13.79 -3.26
N CYS A 193 0.78 -14.55 -4.09
CA CYS A 193 1.24 -14.94 -5.43
C CYS A 193 0.19 -14.59 -6.47
N CYS A 194 0.62 -14.09 -7.64
CA CYS A 194 -0.31 -13.80 -8.73
C CYS A 194 0.33 -13.83 -10.12
N SER A 195 -0.53 -14.07 -11.11
CA SER A 195 -0.28 -13.71 -12.50
C SER A 195 -1.22 -12.58 -12.91
N SER A 196 -0.72 -11.35 -12.91
CA SER A 196 -1.53 -10.19 -13.30
C SER A 196 -2.02 -10.28 -14.76
N VAL A 197 -1.23 -10.88 -15.65
CA VAL A 197 -1.58 -11.03 -17.08
C VAL A 197 -2.70 -12.03 -17.28
N LYS A 198 -2.72 -13.13 -16.49
CA LYS A 198 -3.78 -14.15 -16.53
C LYS A 198 -4.95 -13.82 -15.61
N GLY A 199 -4.80 -12.84 -14.70
CA GLY A 199 -5.79 -12.50 -13.68
C GLY A 199 -5.90 -13.52 -12.55
N GLU A 200 -4.92 -14.42 -12.43
CA GLU A 200 -4.86 -15.44 -11.37
C GLU A 200 -4.33 -14.84 -10.06
N GLY A 201 -4.97 -15.15 -8.93
CA GLY A 201 -4.57 -14.68 -7.59
C GLY A 201 -4.97 -13.23 -7.28
N ILE A 202 -5.55 -12.47 -8.22
CA ILE A 202 -5.86 -11.04 -8.02
C ILE A 202 -7.02 -10.84 -7.06
N LYS A 203 -8.11 -11.60 -7.22
CA LYS A 203 -9.28 -11.48 -6.34
C LYS A 203 -8.98 -11.97 -4.95
N GLU A 204 -8.24 -13.05 -4.84
CA GLU A 204 -7.76 -13.62 -3.59
C GLU A 204 -6.93 -12.59 -2.82
N ILE A 205 -6.00 -11.90 -3.49
CA ILE A 205 -5.23 -10.81 -2.88
C ILE A 205 -6.15 -9.68 -2.43
N LEU A 206 -7.13 -9.27 -3.25
CA LEU A 206 -8.07 -8.20 -2.86
C LEU A 206 -8.93 -8.60 -1.65
N ASP A 207 -9.36 -9.87 -1.55
CA ASP A 207 -10.09 -10.38 -0.39
C ASP A 207 -9.24 -10.30 0.89
N GLU A 208 -7.98 -10.71 0.81
CA GLU A 208 -7.06 -10.68 1.94
C GLU A 208 -6.64 -9.25 2.32
N LEU A 209 -6.50 -8.35 1.35
CA LEU A 209 -6.27 -6.92 1.62
C LEU A 209 -7.44 -6.31 2.40
N VAL A 210 -8.68 -6.59 2.01
CA VAL A 210 -9.88 -6.11 2.71
C VAL A 210 -9.97 -6.67 4.13
N LYS A 211 -9.49 -7.90 4.34
CA LYS A 211 -9.56 -8.60 5.62
C LYS A 211 -8.48 -8.17 6.61
N TYR A 212 -7.25 -7.96 6.16
CA TYR A 212 -6.08 -7.85 7.04
C TYR A 212 -5.40 -6.48 7.01
N VAL A 213 -5.51 -5.71 5.93
CA VAL A 213 -4.88 -4.39 5.89
C VAL A 213 -5.69 -3.41 6.73
N PRO A 214 -5.05 -2.65 7.64
CA PRO A 214 -5.75 -1.68 8.47
C PRO A 214 -6.55 -0.67 7.64
N LEU A 215 -7.77 -0.39 8.07
CA LEU A 215 -8.53 0.72 7.50
C LEU A 215 -7.95 2.05 8.00
N ALA A 216 -8.15 3.12 7.25
CA ALA A 216 -7.71 4.45 7.66
C ALA A 216 -8.27 4.88 9.04
N ILE A 217 -9.46 4.36 9.42
CA ILE A 217 -10.08 4.63 10.72
C ILE A 217 -9.42 3.86 11.88
N ASP A 218 -8.71 2.78 11.59
CA ASP A 218 -8.03 1.95 12.58
C ASP A 218 -6.58 2.41 12.82
N HIS A 219 -6.15 3.40 12.05
CA HIS A 219 -4.81 3.98 12.20
C HIS A 219 -4.68 4.69 13.54
N GLU A 220 -3.54 4.49 14.21
CA GLU A 220 -3.18 5.25 15.41
C GLU A 220 -3.31 6.76 15.17
N PRO A 221 -3.70 7.55 16.19
CA PRO A 221 -3.86 8.98 16.02
C PRO A 221 -2.59 9.64 15.47
N TYR A 222 -2.74 10.46 14.45
CA TYR A 222 -1.62 11.20 13.89
C TYR A 222 -1.11 12.24 14.90
N LYS A 223 0.17 12.21 15.20
CA LYS A 223 0.82 13.21 16.03
C LYS A 223 1.08 14.47 15.24
N ALA A 224 0.64 15.60 15.74
CA ALA A 224 0.79 16.91 15.13
C ALA A 224 1.12 17.97 16.21
N ILE A 225 1.44 19.17 15.75
CA ILE A 225 1.68 20.34 16.60
C ILE A 225 0.63 21.40 16.23
N ASN A 226 -0.02 21.98 17.20
CA ASN A 226 -0.98 23.06 16.98
C ASN A 226 -0.26 24.42 16.81
N GLY A 227 -1.02 25.48 16.56
CA GLY A 227 -0.47 26.85 16.37
C GLY A 227 0.13 27.49 17.63
N LYS A 228 0.21 26.74 18.75
CA LYS A 228 0.86 27.16 20.00
C LYS A 228 2.05 26.28 20.35
N ASP A 229 2.53 25.50 19.40
CA ASP A 229 3.61 24.50 19.57
C ASP A 229 3.28 23.38 20.59
N GLU A 230 2.00 23.15 20.87
CA GLU A 230 1.56 22.07 21.74
C GLU A 230 1.31 20.80 20.94
N PRO A 231 1.73 19.62 21.43
CA PRO A 231 1.44 18.34 20.79
C PRO A 231 -0.06 18.05 20.82
N VAL A 232 -0.59 17.63 19.68
CA VAL A 232 -2.00 17.22 19.54
C VAL A 232 -2.09 15.91 18.77
N GLU A 233 -3.10 15.13 19.08
CA GLU A 233 -3.43 13.91 18.37
C GLU A 233 -4.65 14.12 17.48
N ILE A 234 -4.54 13.69 16.24
CA ILE A 234 -5.61 13.78 15.22
C ILE A 234 -6.08 12.37 14.91
N LYS A 235 -7.29 12.04 15.36
CA LYS A 235 -7.95 10.78 15.02
C LYS A 235 -8.59 10.86 13.64
N CYS A 236 -8.64 9.74 12.93
CA CYS A 236 -9.41 9.61 11.72
C CYS A 236 -10.91 9.58 12.08
N ASP A 237 -11.55 10.74 11.96
CA ASP A 237 -12.99 10.92 12.24
C ASP A 237 -13.64 11.69 11.07
N PRO A 238 -14.56 11.07 10.32
CA PRO A 238 -15.25 11.74 9.20
C PRO A 238 -16.13 12.93 9.62
N ASN A 239 -16.46 13.03 10.91
CA ASN A 239 -17.23 14.14 11.48
C ASN A 239 -16.34 15.13 12.26
N GLY A 240 -15.05 14.88 12.33
CA GLY A 240 -14.06 15.70 13.01
C GLY A 240 -13.76 17.02 12.26
N LYS A 241 -12.85 17.80 12.83
CA LYS A 241 -12.34 19.00 12.16
C LYS A 241 -11.57 18.60 10.90
N PRO A 242 -11.71 19.34 9.79
CA PRO A 242 -11.01 19.06 8.55
C PRO A 242 -9.48 19.16 8.73
N VAL A 243 -8.80 18.06 8.50
CA VAL A 243 -7.33 17.99 8.46
C VAL A 243 -6.91 17.16 7.25
N ALA A 244 -5.99 17.71 6.47
CA ALA A 244 -5.45 17.02 5.30
C ALA A 244 -3.93 17.16 5.24
N PHE A 245 -3.30 16.14 4.70
CA PHE A 245 -1.87 16.10 4.43
C PHE A 245 -1.62 16.14 2.92
N ILE A 246 -0.88 17.15 2.45
CA ILE A 246 -0.46 17.24 1.05
C ILE A 246 0.81 16.41 0.89
N PHE A 247 0.74 15.34 0.10
CA PHE A 247 1.88 14.45 -0.11
C PHE A 247 2.56 14.61 -1.47
N LYS A 248 1.86 15.18 -2.47
CA LYS A 248 2.41 15.47 -3.79
C LYS A 248 1.79 16.72 -4.40
N THR A 249 2.56 17.44 -5.22
CA THR A 249 2.07 18.53 -6.03
C THR A 249 2.47 18.28 -7.48
N ILE A 250 1.51 18.39 -8.39
CA ILE A 250 1.67 18.22 -9.83
C ILE A 250 1.51 19.58 -10.49
N ALA A 251 2.35 19.89 -11.46
CA ALA A 251 2.16 21.00 -12.36
C ALA A 251 1.44 20.51 -13.62
N ASP A 252 0.22 20.95 -13.80
CA ASP A 252 -0.60 20.62 -14.96
C ASP A 252 -0.68 21.83 -15.90
N PRO A 253 -0.50 21.64 -17.23
CA PRO A 253 -0.52 22.75 -18.20
C PRO A 253 -1.83 23.52 -18.25
N PHE A 254 -2.96 22.88 -17.89
CA PHE A 254 -4.31 23.46 -17.99
C PHE A 254 -4.84 23.90 -16.62
N LEU A 255 -4.61 23.08 -15.59
CA LEU A 255 -5.11 23.31 -14.23
C LEU A 255 -4.07 24.00 -13.33
N CYS A 256 -2.89 24.29 -13.86
CA CYS A 256 -1.77 24.89 -13.16
C CYS A 256 -1.20 23.98 -12.08
N LYS A 257 -1.55 24.22 -10.83
CA LYS A 257 -1.03 23.47 -9.68
C LYS A 257 -2.11 22.60 -9.06
N ILE A 258 -1.90 21.29 -9.07
CA ILE A 258 -2.77 20.31 -8.43
C ILE A 258 -2.05 19.77 -7.19
N SER A 259 -2.68 19.85 -6.03
CA SER A 259 -2.16 19.28 -4.78
C SER A 259 -2.90 17.99 -4.46
N LEU A 260 -2.17 16.88 -4.35
CA LEU A 260 -2.72 15.60 -3.92
C LEU A 260 -2.76 15.57 -2.40
N ALA A 261 -3.94 15.36 -1.86
CA ALA A 261 -4.19 15.42 -0.43
C ALA A 261 -4.77 14.10 0.09
N LYS A 262 -4.21 13.62 1.22
CA LYS A 262 -4.85 12.62 2.07
C LYS A 262 -5.68 13.35 3.13
N VAL A 263 -6.97 13.08 3.19
CA VAL A 263 -7.85 13.61 4.23
C VAL A 263 -7.67 12.74 5.47
N ILE A 264 -7.15 13.32 6.54
CA ILE A 264 -6.91 12.63 7.81
C ILE A 264 -8.17 12.64 8.67
N SER A 265 -8.88 13.77 8.73
CA SER A 265 -10.08 13.95 9.54
C SER A 265 -11.03 14.91 8.86
N GLY A 266 -12.32 14.82 9.18
CA GLY A 266 -13.36 15.68 8.66
C GLY A 266 -13.60 15.50 7.16
N LYS A 267 -14.12 16.54 6.54
CA LYS A 267 -14.44 16.59 5.09
C LYS A 267 -13.92 17.88 4.49
N LEU A 268 -13.32 17.79 3.31
CA LEU A 268 -12.94 18.95 2.51
C LEU A 268 -14.02 19.22 1.47
N THR A 269 -14.36 20.49 1.25
CA THR A 269 -15.30 20.93 0.21
C THR A 269 -14.72 22.10 -0.56
N ALA A 270 -15.05 22.20 -1.85
CA ALA A 270 -14.64 23.35 -2.66
C ALA A 270 -15.16 24.65 -2.06
N GLY A 271 -14.34 25.69 -2.07
CA GLY A 271 -14.66 26.98 -1.47
C GLY A 271 -14.44 27.08 0.04
N MET A 272 -14.16 25.97 0.74
CA MET A 272 -13.82 25.98 2.16
C MET A 272 -12.51 26.75 2.38
N GLU A 273 -12.42 27.49 3.48
CA GLU A 273 -11.20 28.09 3.96
C GLU A 273 -10.49 27.12 4.93
N ILE A 274 -9.22 26.88 4.69
CA ILE A 274 -8.35 26.05 5.52
C ILE A 274 -7.10 26.83 5.88
N TYR A 275 -6.47 26.47 6.99
CA TYR A 275 -5.19 27.04 7.39
C TYR A 275 -4.03 26.21 6.84
N ASN A 276 -3.17 26.82 6.01
CA ASN A 276 -1.94 26.21 5.54
C ASN A 276 -0.84 26.42 6.59
N SER A 277 -0.53 25.36 7.34
CA SER A 277 0.46 25.42 8.43
C SER A 277 1.88 25.75 7.95
N ARG A 278 2.25 25.36 6.72
CA ARG A 278 3.57 25.66 6.15
C ARG A 278 3.70 27.12 5.68
N ALA A 279 2.62 27.66 5.12
CA ALA A 279 2.57 29.05 4.66
C ALA A 279 2.09 30.02 5.74
N GLU A 280 1.66 29.51 6.91
CA GLU A 280 1.17 30.24 8.07
C GLU A 280 0.03 31.22 7.72
N LYS A 281 -0.87 30.82 6.82
CA LYS A 281 -1.96 31.66 6.35
C LYS A 281 -3.20 30.85 5.99
N PRO A 282 -4.41 31.47 6.03
CA PRO A 282 -5.60 30.88 5.47
C PRO A 282 -5.50 30.79 3.95
N GLU A 283 -6.01 29.69 3.40
CA GLU A 283 -6.14 29.46 1.96
C GLU A 283 -7.53 28.93 1.64
N LYS A 284 -8.09 29.38 0.53
CA LYS A 284 -9.39 28.90 0.05
C LYS A 284 -9.18 27.74 -0.91
N LEU A 285 -9.86 26.62 -0.65
CA LEU A 285 -9.83 25.46 -1.54
C LEU A 285 -10.51 25.81 -2.86
N GLY A 286 -9.82 25.54 -3.96
CA GLY A 286 -10.36 25.66 -5.31
C GLY A 286 -11.23 24.46 -5.69
N SER A 287 -11.22 24.11 -6.96
CA SER A 287 -11.89 22.93 -7.47
C SER A 287 -11.23 21.66 -6.89
N MET A 288 -12.07 20.66 -6.64
CA MET A 288 -11.64 19.38 -6.07
C MET A 288 -11.95 18.25 -7.06
N PHE A 289 -11.04 17.33 -7.18
CA PHE A 289 -11.13 16.20 -8.11
C PHE A 289 -10.79 14.90 -7.42
N TYR A 290 -11.36 13.81 -7.88
CA TYR A 290 -10.87 12.48 -7.63
C TYR A 290 -10.02 12.06 -8.83
N LEU A 291 -8.81 11.57 -8.55
CA LEU A 291 -7.91 11.11 -9.60
C LEU A 291 -8.11 9.62 -9.85
N ARG A 292 -7.93 9.24 -11.11
CA ARG A 292 -7.84 7.87 -11.57
C ARG A 292 -6.84 7.85 -12.73
N GLY A 293 -5.61 7.54 -12.42
CA GLY A 293 -4.53 7.62 -13.37
C GLY A 293 -4.04 9.02 -13.60
#